data_a1305b8aba7d5afa61686fddf3ea1f33
#
_entry.id   a1305b8aba7d5afa61686fddf3ea1f33
#
_cell.length_a   1.000
_cell.length_b   1.000
_cell.length_c   1.000
_cell.angle_alpha   90.00
_cell.angle_beta   90.00
_cell.angle_gamma   90.00
#
_symmetry.space_group_name_H-M   'P 1'
#
loop_
_entity.id
_entity.type
_entity.pdbx_description
1 polymer ?
#
loop_
_entity_poly.entity_id
_entity_poly.type
_entity_poly.pdbx_seq_one_letter_code
_entity_poly.pdbx_strand_id
1 'polypeptide(L)'
;LAVGDAEFQKKAIGKMQDVSKGEGRTVLFVSHNMASVQSLCKSGLLLNNGMIETSGPISDVIARYLSGQNDINGFERKSNGSVSIKEFHVSSDKVSLGDNLTIDIVLESTRACDRVDISFDIKDTNYSQVAHVCNYDSQFHLLNVEAGKVYKVQCEIQNINLAPGNYAANIWVGSPYEMFDWIRECVQFYVMQNET
;
A
#
# COMPACT_ATOMS: atom_id res chain seq x y z
N LEU A 1 -2.57 19.45 0.52
CA LEU A 1 -2.74 20.23 1.74
C LEU A 1 -1.86 19.65 2.83
N ALA A 2 -0.95 20.50 3.30
CA ALA A 2 0.11 20.14 4.22
C ALA A 2 -0.44 19.73 5.60
N VAL A 3 0.16 18.66 6.15
CA VAL A 3 0.61 18.54 7.52
C VAL A 3 -0.18 19.40 8.54
N GLY A 4 -1.33 18.89 8.98
CA GLY A 4 -1.93 19.25 10.24
C GLY A 4 -1.85 18.02 11.15
N ASP A 5 -1.70 18.24 12.46
CA ASP A 5 -1.79 17.18 13.45
C ASP A 5 -3.14 16.43 13.36
N ALA A 6 -3.25 15.26 13.94
CA ALA A 6 -4.45 14.41 13.88
C ALA A 6 -5.70 15.16 14.41
N GLU A 7 -5.52 16.13 15.32
CA GLU A 7 -6.61 16.96 15.85
C GLU A 7 -7.12 17.96 14.82
N PHE A 8 -6.21 18.57 14.04
CA PHE A 8 -6.58 19.49 12.96
C PHE A 8 -7.30 18.74 11.83
N GLN A 9 -6.82 17.57 11.46
CA GLN A 9 -7.49 16.73 10.46
C GLN A 9 -8.91 16.35 10.92
N LYS A 10 -9.09 15.95 12.18
CA LYS A 10 -10.40 15.63 12.76
C LYS A 10 -11.36 16.81 12.76
N LYS A 11 -10.87 18.00 13.10
CA LYS A 11 -11.64 19.26 13.05
C LYS A 11 -12.00 19.65 11.62
N ALA A 12 -11.09 19.52 10.66
CA ALA A 12 -11.34 19.81 9.25
C ALA A 12 -12.39 18.86 8.65
N ILE A 13 -12.31 17.56 8.97
CA ILE A 13 -13.28 16.54 8.59
C ILE A 13 -14.67 16.85 9.16
N GLY A 14 -14.77 17.18 10.45
CA GLY A 14 -16.04 17.59 11.08
C GLY A 14 -16.68 18.78 10.38
N LYS A 15 -15.88 19.80 10.09
CA LYS A 15 -16.37 21.01 9.40
C LYS A 15 -16.82 20.75 7.95
N MET A 16 -16.15 19.82 7.23
CA MET A 16 -16.59 19.37 5.90
C MET A 16 -17.95 18.66 5.94
N GLN A 17 -18.19 17.83 6.96
CA GLN A 17 -19.46 17.16 7.17
C GLN A 17 -20.59 18.17 7.47
N ASP A 18 -20.31 19.18 8.27
CA ASP A 18 -21.30 20.23 8.63
C ASP A 18 -21.68 21.05 7.39
N VAL A 19 -20.73 21.45 6.56
CA VAL A 19 -20.97 22.20 5.31
C VAL A 19 -21.77 21.37 4.31
N SER A 20 -21.45 20.07 4.19
CA SER A 20 -22.18 19.17 3.28
C SER A 20 -23.62 18.92 3.73
N LYS A 21 -23.85 18.75 5.04
CA LYS A 21 -25.20 18.42 5.59
C LYS A 21 -26.05 19.67 5.85
N GLY A 22 -25.42 20.77 6.27
CA GLY A 22 -26.14 21.97 6.72
C GLY A 22 -26.44 22.98 5.63
N GLU A 23 -25.57 23.13 4.63
CA GLU A 23 -25.67 24.16 3.61
C GLU A 23 -26.05 23.62 2.21
N GLY A 24 -26.26 22.28 2.07
CA GLY A 24 -26.62 21.66 0.79
C GLY A 24 -25.53 21.77 -0.28
N ARG A 25 -24.30 22.02 0.09
CA ARG A 25 -23.17 22.18 -0.85
C ARG A 25 -22.57 20.83 -1.22
N THR A 26 -22.17 20.67 -2.46
CA THR A 26 -21.36 19.54 -2.91
C THR A 26 -19.91 19.77 -2.53
N VAL A 27 -19.34 18.83 -1.77
CA VAL A 27 -17.92 18.82 -1.38
C VAL A 27 -17.21 17.74 -2.18
N LEU A 28 -16.16 18.09 -2.88
CA LEU A 28 -15.24 17.14 -3.53
C LEU A 28 -14.08 16.87 -2.59
N PHE A 29 -13.94 15.61 -2.19
CA PHE A 29 -12.87 15.13 -1.33
C PHE A 29 -11.91 14.25 -2.13
N VAL A 30 -10.65 14.65 -2.21
CA VAL A 30 -9.59 13.90 -2.88
C VAL A 30 -8.59 13.44 -1.84
N SER A 31 -8.40 12.13 -1.73
CA SER A 31 -7.49 11.52 -0.79
C SER A 31 -7.05 10.15 -1.28
N HIS A 32 -5.87 9.73 -0.86
CA HIS A 32 -5.40 8.34 -0.99
C HIS A 32 -5.67 7.51 0.29
N ASN A 33 -6.17 8.14 1.36
CA ASN A 33 -6.60 7.43 2.57
C ASN A 33 -8.03 6.90 2.38
N MET A 34 -8.14 5.62 2.01
CA MET A 34 -9.42 4.98 1.69
C MET A 34 -10.37 4.91 2.88
N ALA A 35 -9.86 4.79 4.12
CA ALA A 35 -10.69 4.82 5.31
C ALA A 35 -11.37 6.19 5.49
N SER A 36 -10.64 7.29 5.28
CA SER A 36 -11.20 8.65 5.31
C SER A 36 -12.22 8.84 4.18
N VAL A 37 -11.89 8.37 2.97
CA VAL A 37 -12.81 8.44 1.82
C VAL A 37 -14.09 7.65 2.10
N GLN A 38 -13.99 6.44 2.64
CA GLN A 38 -15.14 5.60 2.98
C GLN A 38 -16.02 6.20 4.09
N SER A 39 -15.41 6.84 5.08
CA SER A 39 -16.14 7.45 6.20
C SER A 39 -16.85 8.76 5.83
N LEU A 40 -16.33 9.50 4.85
CA LEU A 40 -16.78 10.85 4.51
C LEU A 40 -17.65 10.91 3.26
N CYS A 41 -17.44 10.02 2.31
CA CYS A 41 -18.07 10.04 1.01
C CYS A 41 -19.13 8.96 0.87
N LYS A 42 -20.26 9.28 0.23
CA LYS A 42 -21.31 8.29 -0.11
C LYS A 42 -21.09 7.73 -1.52
N SER A 43 -20.53 8.53 -2.40
CA SER A 43 -20.22 8.19 -3.79
C SER A 43 -18.81 8.65 -4.13
N GLY A 44 -18.23 8.02 -5.14
CA GLY A 44 -16.88 8.31 -5.61
C GLY A 44 -16.77 8.30 -7.13
N LEU A 45 -15.67 8.86 -7.58
CA LEU A 45 -15.19 8.83 -8.96
C LEU A 45 -13.75 8.34 -8.94
N LEU A 46 -13.46 7.27 -9.67
CA LEU A 46 -12.10 6.84 -9.94
C LEU A 46 -11.64 7.41 -11.27
N LEU A 47 -10.55 8.17 -11.23
CA LEU A 47 -9.93 8.75 -12.41
C LEU A 47 -8.67 7.96 -12.77
N ASN A 48 -8.56 7.62 -14.05
CA ASN A 48 -7.37 6.99 -14.61
C ASN A 48 -6.97 7.74 -15.90
N ASN A 49 -5.74 8.22 -15.97
CA ASN A 49 -5.22 9.00 -17.11
C ASN A 49 -6.14 10.16 -17.56
N GLY A 50 -6.75 10.86 -16.59
CA GLY A 50 -7.62 12.01 -16.84
C GLY A 50 -9.05 11.65 -17.27
N MET A 51 -9.39 10.37 -17.35
CA MET A 51 -10.74 9.87 -17.68
C MET A 51 -11.39 9.22 -16.46
N ILE A 52 -12.73 9.24 -16.42
CA ILE A 52 -13.49 8.53 -15.39
C ILE A 52 -13.45 7.04 -15.74
N GLU A 53 -12.78 6.24 -14.90
CA GLU A 53 -12.75 4.78 -15.03
C GLU A 53 -14.01 4.14 -14.44
N THR A 54 -14.44 4.61 -13.26
CA THR A 54 -15.67 4.17 -12.63
C THR A 54 -16.26 5.26 -11.74
N SER A 55 -17.57 5.18 -11.52
CA SER A 55 -18.30 6.08 -10.62
C SER A 55 -19.46 5.33 -9.97
N GLY A 56 -19.79 5.65 -8.72
CA GLY A 56 -20.91 5.01 -8.03
C GLY A 56 -20.77 5.08 -6.51
N PRO A 57 -21.42 4.12 -5.79
CA PRO A 57 -21.28 3.99 -4.35
C PRO A 57 -19.80 3.90 -3.96
N ILE A 58 -19.43 4.55 -2.86
CA ILE A 58 -18.02 4.67 -2.48
C ILE A 58 -17.37 3.32 -2.23
N SER A 59 -18.11 2.33 -1.69
CA SER A 59 -17.64 0.96 -1.49
C SER A 59 -17.16 0.31 -2.78
N ASP A 60 -17.93 0.48 -3.86
CA ASP A 60 -17.66 -0.15 -5.15
C ASP A 60 -16.47 0.52 -5.85
N VAL A 61 -16.40 1.86 -5.73
CA VAL A 61 -15.27 2.64 -6.26
C VAL A 61 -13.97 2.30 -5.52
N ILE A 62 -14.01 2.16 -4.19
CA ILE A 62 -12.87 1.71 -3.39
C ILE A 62 -12.47 0.28 -3.75
N ALA A 63 -13.44 -0.64 -3.85
CA ALA A 63 -13.16 -2.02 -4.27
C ALA A 63 -12.50 -2.07 -5.65
N ARG A 64 -12.97 -1.25 -6.59
CA ARG A 64 -12.37 -1.13 -7.93
C ARG A 64 -10.96 -0.54 -7.87
N TYR A 65 -10.76 0.52 -7.08
CA TYR A 65 -9.45 1.11 -6.86
C TYR A 65 -8.46 0.10 -6.27
N LEU A 66 -8.88 -0.65 -5.24
CA LEU A 66 -8.04 -1.67 -4.60
C LEU A 66 -7.81 -2.88 -5.52
N SER A 67 -8.79 -3.29 -6.34
CA SER A 67 -8.60 -4.36 -7.32
C SER A 67 -7.71 -3.95 -8.50
N GLY A 68 -7.70 -2.67 -8.86
CA GLY A 68 -6.79 -2.08 -9.84
C GLY A 68 -5.36 -1.90 -9.32
N GLN A 69 -5.15 -2.00 -8.00
CA GLN A 69 -3.83 -1.93 -7.36
C GLN A 69 -2.91 -3.13 -7.67
N ASN A 70 -3.41 -4.19 -8.30
CA ASN A 70 -2.55 -5.20 -8.91
C ASN A 70 -1.82 -4.68 -10.16
N ASP A 71 -2.23 -3.51 -10.68
CA ASP A 71 -1.50 -2.82 -11.76
C ASP A 71 -0.43 -1.91 -11.13
N ILE A 72 0.80 -2.37 -11.15
CA ILE A 72 2.01 -1.69 -10.68
C ILE A 72 2.16 -0.27 -11.28
N ASN A 73 1.54 -0.01 -12.43
CA ASN A 73 1.65 1.26 -13.14
C ASN A 73 0.91 2.44 -12.46
N GLY A 74 0.05 2.17 -11.47
CA GLY A 74 -0.65 3.20 -10.70
C GLY A 74 0.15 3.79 -9.52
N PHE A 75 1.30 3.20 -9.16
CA PHE A 75 2.12 3.61 -8.02
C PHE A 75 3.36 4.41 -8.42
N GLU A 76 3.84 5.27 -7.52
CA GLU A 76 5.17 5.86 -7.66
C GLU A 76 6.21 4.75 -7.59
N ARG A 77 7.01 4.61 -8.65
CA ARG A 77 7.99 3.55 -8.81
C ARG A 77 9.35 4.10 -9.21
N LYS A 78 10.39 3.50 -8.66
CA LYS A 78 11.78 3.71 -9.09
C LYS A 78 12.39 2.35 -9.41
N SER A 79 12.90 2.17 -10.63
CA SER A 79 13.49 0.90 -11.06
C SER A 79 14.71 1.16 -11.95
N ASN A 80 15.76 0.33 -11.78
CA ASN A 80 16.89 0.30 -12.70
C ASN A 80 16.72 -0.78 -13.79
N GLY A 81 15.62 -1.52 -13.77
CA GLY A 81 15.27 -2.55 -14.75
C GLY A 81 16.00 -3.88 -14.61
N SER A 82 16.90 -4.04 -13.63
CA SER A 82 17.68 -5.27 -13.46
C SER A 82 16.85 -6.43 -12.94
N VAL A 83 16.13 -6.20 -11.83
CA VAL A 83 15.09 -7.09 -11.29
C VAL A 83 13.87 -6.24 -11.03
N SER A 84 12.75 -6.61 -11.62
CA SER A 84 11.52 -5.81 -11.58
C SER A 84 10.39 -6.58 -10.95
N ILE A 85 9.63 -5.92 -10.08
CA ILE A 85 8.36 -6.43 -9.58
C ILE A 85 7.34 -6.37 -10.74
N LYS A 86 6.75 -7.49 -11.11
CA LYS A 86 5.71 -7.58 -12.14
C LYS A 86 4.31 -7.57 -11.56
N GLU A 87 4.16 -8.27 -10.45
CA GLU A 87 2.90 -8.42 -9.76
C GLU A 87 3.17 -8.55 -8.26
N PHE A 88 2.25 -8.13 -7.46
CA PHE A 88 2.19 -8.49 -6.04
C PHE A 88 0.73 -8.68 -5.63
N HIS A 89 0.51 -9.55 -4.65
CA HIS A 89 -0.80 -9.82 -4.09
C HIS A 89 -0.71 -9.90 -2.57
N VAL A 90 -1.61 -9.21 -1.88
CA VAL A 90 -1.70 -9.20 -0.42
C VAL A 90 -2.82 -10.14 0.00
N SER A 91 -2.55 -11.04 0.93
CA SER A 91 -3.50 -12.08 1.35
C SER A 91 -4.78 -11.50 1.96
N SER A 92 -4.69 -10.37 2.64
CA SER A 92 -5.81 -9.67 3.26
C SER A 92 -5.51 -8.19 3.45
N ASP A 93 -6.51 -7.35 3.23
CA ASP A 93 -6.49 -5.93 3.58
C ASP A 93 -6.79 -5.67 5.07
N LYS A 94 -7.14 -6.73 5.84
CA LYS A 94 -7.42 -6.68 7.28
C LYS A 94 -6.68 -7.81 7.99
N VAL A 95 -5.95 -7.45 9.03
CA VAL A 95 -5.21 -8.38 9.89
C VAL A 95 -5.49 -8.08 11.35
N SER A 96 -5.61 -9.10 12.18
CA SER A 96 -5.74 -8.92 13.62
C SER A 96 -4.36 -8.73 14.26
N LEU A 97 -4.33 -8.11 15.42
CA LEU A 97 -3.10 -8.01 16.21
C LEU A 97 -2.55 -9.42 16.49
N GLY A 98 -1.32 -9.66 16.13
CA GLY A 98 -0.65 -10.95 16.27
C GLY A 98 -0.76 -11.90 15.08
N ASP A 99 -1.61 -11.58 14.08
CA ASP A 99 -1.71 -12.36 12.84
C ASP A 99 -0.50 -12.13 11.92
N ASN A 100 -0.40 -12.96 10.89
CA ASN A 100 0.59 -12.82 9.84
C ASN A 100 -0.02 -12.14 8.61
N LEU A 101 0.78 -11.32 7.93
CA LEU A 101 0.44 -10.73 6.64
C LEU A 101 1.29 -11.38 5.56
N THR A 102 0.66 -12.02 4.60
CA THR A 102 1.33 -12.67 3.47
C THR A 102 1.25 -11.79 2.23
N ILE A 103 2.37 -11.64 1.55
CA ILE A 103 2.51 -10.89 0.30
C ILE A 103 3.20 -11.79 -0.72
N ASP A 104 2.50 -12.15 -1.78
CA ASP A 104 3.07 -12.86 -2.92
C ASP A 104 3.60 -11.86 -3.93
N ILE A 105 4.82 -12.05 -4.41
CA ILE A 105 5.49 -11.14 -5.35
C ILE A 105 6.01 -11.94 -6.53
N VAL A 106 5.78 -11.44 -7.73
CA VAL A 106 6.38 -11.95 -8.97
C VAL A 106 7.49 -11.00 -9.40
N LEU A 107 8.71 -11.53 -9.47
CA LEU A 107 9.89 -10.81 -9.93
C LEU A 107 10.32 -11.31 -11.31
N GLU A 108 10.70 -10.42 -12.20
CA GLU A 108 11.38 -10.73 -13.45
C GLU A 108 12.78 -10.14 -13.45
N SER A 109 13.77 -10.96 -13.78
CA SER A 109 15.16 -10.51 -13.90
C SER A 109 15.59 -10.38 -15.34
N THR A 110 16.20 -9.24 -15.69
CA THR A 110 16.81 -9.01 -17.02
C THR A 110 18.30 -9.29 -17.04
N ARG A 111 18.95 -9.40 -15.87
CA ARG A 111 20.36 -9.75 -15.73
C ARG A 111 20.58 -10.74 -14.59
N ALA A 112 21.69 -11.47 -14.62
CA ALA A 112 22.08 -12.33 -13.51
C ALA A 112 22.49 -11.48 -12.28
N CYS A 113 22.05 -11.90 -11.11
CA CYS A 113 22.38 -11.28 -9.82
C CYS A 113 22.71 -12.37 -8.80
N ASP A 114 23.77 -12.20 -8.04
CA ASP A 114 24.19 -13.19 -7.04
C ASP A 114 23.18 -13.26 -5.88
N ARG A 115 22.56 -12.11 -5.56
CA ARG A 115 21.62 -11.99 -4.45
C ARG A 115 20.56 -10.92 -4.71
N VAL A 116 19.33 -11.23 -4.35
CA VAL A 116 18.21 -10.29 -4.30
C VAL A 116 17.59 -10.32 -2.92
N ASP A 117 17.45 -9.15 -2.31
CA ASP A 117 16.78 -8.93 -1.05
C ASP A 117 15.48 -8.17 -1.29
N ILE A 118 14.51 -8.41 -0.41
CA ILE A 118 13.19 -7.77 -0.44
C ILE A 118 12.93 -7.18 0.94
N SER A 119 12.47 -5.94 0.98
CA SER A 119 12.07 -5.30 2.23
C SER A 119 10.77 -4.51 2.10
N PHE A 120 10.14 -4.29 3.25
CA PHE A 120 8.91 -3.53 3.40
C PHE A 120 9.12 -2.43 4.44
N ASP A 121 8.89 -1.18 4.04
CA ASP A 121 8.82 -0.03 4.95
C ASP A 121 7.36 0.24 5.28
N ILE A 122 6.93 -0.15 6.48
CA ILE A 122 5.55 0.04 6.95
C ILE A 122 5.42 1.43 7.56
N LYS A 123 4.41 2.16 7.13
CA LYS A 123 4.10 3.52 7.57
C LYS A 123 2.68 3.63 8.10
N ASP A 124 2.51 4.51 9.08
CA ASP A 124 1.19 4.93 9.57
C ASP A 124 0.54 5.98 8.67
N THR A 125 -0.65 6.42 9.06
CA THR A 125 -1.41 7.46 8.33
C THR A 125 -0.75 8.85 8.35
N ASN A 126 0.24 9.08 9.21
CA ASN A 126 1.04 10.30 9.27
C ASN A 126 2.33 10.20 8.44
N TYR A 127 2.48 9.13 7.66
CA TYR A 127 3.69 8.80 6.89
C TYR A 127 4.94 8.52 7.76
N SER A 128 4.75 8.32 9.06
CA SER A 128 5.84 7.90 9.94
C SER A 128 6.14 6.42 9.72
N GLN A 129 7.41 6.10 9.50
CA GLN A 129 7.83 4.70 9.41
C GLN A 129 7.73 4.06 10.79
N VAL A 130 6.87 3.05 10.92
CA VAL A 130 6.61 2.33 12.18
C VAL A 130 7.30 0.99 12.25
N ALA A 131 7.62 0.40 11.09
CA ALA A 131 8.39 -0.84 11.00
C ALA A 131 9.18 -0.91 9.70
N HIS A 132 10.29 -1.64 9.74
CA HIS A 132 11.04 -2.12 8.58
C HIS A 132 11.19 -3.62 8.69
N VAL A 133 10.83 -4.34 7.65
CA VAL A 133 10.88 -5.80 7.60
C VAL A 133 11.68 -6.19 6.38
N CYS A 134 12.68 -7.05 6.54
CA CYS A 134 13.55 -7.47 5.46
C CYS A 134 13.81 -8.99 5.55
N ASN A 135 13.91 -9.65 4.40
CA ASN A 135 14.28 -11.06 4.35
C ASN A 135 15.71 -11.33 4.88
N TYR A 136 16.53 -10.31 4.98
CA TYR A 136 17.86 -10.41 5.62
C TYR A 136 17.77 -10.87 7.06
N ASP A 137 16.74 -10.44 7.80
CA ASP A 137 16.52 -10.80 9.21
C ASP A 137 16.09 -12.25 9.39
N SER A 138 15.48 -12.86 8.35
CA SER A 138 15.02 -14.25 8.34
C SER A 138 16.04 -15.26 7.83
N GLN A 139 17.25 -14.82 7.45
CA GLN A 139 18.31 -15.61 6.82
C GLN A 139 17.89 -16.23 5.47
N PHE A 140 16.74 -15.86 4.92
CA PHE A 140 16.35 -16.25 3.57
C PHE A 140 16.92 -15.25 2.57
N HIS A 141 17.57 -15.76 1.52
CA HIS A 141 18.08 -14.96 0.41
C HIS A 141 17.72 -15.61 -0.91
N LEU A 142 17.23 -14.82 -1.85
CA LEU A 142 17.10 -15.28 -3.23
C LEU A 142 18.49 -15.17 -3.88
N LEU A 143 19.15 -16.32 -4.03
CA LEU A 143 20.52 -16.41 -4.54
C LEU A 143 20.54 -16.91 -5.99
N ASN A 144 21.58 -16.52 -6.74
CA ASN A 144 21.85 -16.96 -8.11
C ASN A 144 20.65 -16.70 -9.05
N VAL A 145 20.15 -15.49 -9.03
CA VAL A 145 19.08 -15.04 -9.92
C VAL A 145 19.59 -14.97 -11.35
N GLU A 146 18.96 -15.69 -12.27
CA GLU A 146 19.35 -15.79 -13.67
C GLU A 146 18.65 -14.72 -14.52
N ALA A 147 19.33 -14.26 -15.58
CA ALA A 147 18.72 -13.35 -16.56
C ALA A 147 17.59 -14.03 -17.34
N GLY A 148 16.52 -13.28 -17.59
CA GLY A 148 15.35 -13.74 -18.33
C GLY A 148 14.44 -14.71 -17.56
N LYS A 149 14.64 -14.87 -16.26
CA LYS A 149 13.82 -15.72 -15.40
C LYS A 149 12.80 -14.94 -14.61
N VAL A 150 11.70 -15.62 -14.31
CA VAL A 150 10.62 -15.15 -13.44
C VAL A 150 10.65 -15.96 -12.15
N TYR A 151 10.56 -15.23 -11.03
CA TYR A 151 10.58 -15.81 -9.67
C TYR A 151 9.28 -15.46 -8.96
N LYS A 152 8.67 -16.46 -8.31
CA LYS A 152 7.55 -16.23 -7.40
C LYS A 152 8.06 -16.34 -5.98
N VAL A 153 7.91 -15.28 -5.21
CA VAL A 153 8.38 -15.18 -3.83
C VAL A 153 7.18 -14.89 -2.95
N GLN A 154 7.01 -15.67 -1.89
CA GLN A 154 6.04 -15.41 -0.85
C GLN A 154 6.76 -14.81 0.36
N CYS A 155 6.35 -13.63 0.77
CA CYS A 155 6.85 -12.94 1.95
C CYS A 155 5.79 -13.01 3.04
N GLU A 156 6.16 -13.48 4.23
CA GLU A 156 5.30 -13.53 5.40
C GLU A 156 5.84 -12.59 6.48
N ILE A 157 5.09 -11.53 6.77
CA ILE A 157 5.36 -10.65 7.91
C ILE A 157 4.66 -11.25 9.12
N GLN A 158 5.44 -11.88 9.99
CA GLN A 158 4.91 -12.62 11.13
C GLN A 158 4.58 -11.70 12.30
N ASN A 159 3.50 -12.07 13.01
CA ASN A 159 3.14 -11.48 14.29
C ASN A 159 3.02 -9.94 14.21
N ILE A 160 2.10 -9.45 13.39
CA ILE A 160 1.83 -8.00 13.27
C ILE A 160 1.50 -7.42 14.65
N ASN A 161 2.45 -6.68 15.21
CA ASN A 161 2.32 -6.02 16.52
C ASN A 161 2.27 -4.50 16.36
N LEU A 162 1.29 -4.03 15.62
CA LEU A 162 1.02 -2.62 15.37
C LEU A 162 -0.29 -2.22 16.04
N ALA A 163 -0.41 -0.97 16.46
CA ALA A 163 -1.66 -0.45 17.02
C ALA A 163 -2.81 -0.56 16.00
N PRO A 164 -4.07 -0.73 16.43
CA PRO A 164 -5.20 -0.73 15.51
C PRO A 164 -5.23 0.54 14.65
N GLY A 165 -5.35 0.37 13.34
CA GLY A 165 -5.32 1.49 12.39
C GLY A 165 -4.94 1.10 10.97
N ASN A 166 -4.89 2.12 10.09
CA ASN A 166 -4.51 1.94 8.69
C ASN A 166 -3.00 2.08 8.52
N TYR A 167 -2.44 1.21 7.70
CA TYR A 167 -1.03 1.18 7.36
C TYR A 167 -0.83 1.04 5.87
N ALA A 168 0.29 1.59 5.38
CA ALA A 168 0.76 1.36 4.03
C ALA A 168 2.21 0.91 4.06
N ALA A 169 2.63 0.05 3.13
CA ALA A 169 4.02 -0.33 3.01
C ALA A 169 4.56 -0.10 1.59
N ASN A 170 5.81 0.34 1.52
CA ASN A 170 6.59 0.30 0.30
C ASN A 170 7.14 -1.12 0.10
N ILE A 171 7.30 -1.54 -1.14
CA ILE A 171 8.12 -2.71 -1.49
C ILE A 171 9.44 -2.22 -2.06
N TRP A 172 10.53 -2.70 -1.53
CA TRP A 172 11.87 -2.49 -2.04
C TRP A 172 12.51 -3.83 -2.43
N VAL A 173 13.13 -3.87 -3.59
CA VAL A 173 13.87 -5.01 -4.12
C VAL A 173 15.25 -4.55 -4.53
N GLY A 174 16.30 -5.23 -4.08
CA GLY A 174 17.67 -4.83 -4.39
C GLY A 174 18.70 -5.84 -3.93
N SER A 175 19.93 -5.37 -3.87
CA SER A 175 21.06 -6.06 -3.28
C SER A 175 21.68 -5.17 -2.20
N PRO A 176 22.67 -5.64 -1.42
CA PRO A 176 23.39 -4.76 -0.49
C PRO A 176 24.04 -3.52 -1.10
N TYR A 177 24.17 -3.48 -2.42
CA TYR A 177 24.93 -2.43 -3.13
C TYR A 177 24.06 -1.56 -4.01
N GLU A 178 22.89 -2.03 -4.44
CA GLU A 178 22.03 -1.28 -5.36
C GLU A 178 20.56 -1.63 -5.20
N MET A 179 19.70 -0.63 -5.43
CA MET A 179 18.26 -0.79 -5.55
C MET A 179 17.95 -1.24 -6.99
N PHE A 180 17.16 -2.31 -7.12
CA PHE A 180 16.66 -2.78 -8.40
C PHE A 180 15.29 -2.19 -8.71
N ASP A 181 14.40 -2.22 -7.72
CA ASP A 181 13.03 -1.76 -7.84
C ASP A 181 12.48 -1.27 -6.50
N TRP A 182 11.61 -0.29 -6.54
CA TRP A 182 10.95 0.27 -5.38
C TRP A 182 9.58 0.81 -5.77
N ILE A 183 8.56 0.41 -5.03
CA ILE A 183 7.18 0.84 -5.24
C ILE A 183 6.67 1.43 -3.93
N ARG A 184 6.15 2.66 -4.00
CA ARG A 184 5.70 3.42 -2.85
C ARG A 184 4.29 3.03 -2.44
N GLU A 185 4.09 2.78 -1.14
CA GLU A 185 2.77 2.66 -0.48
C GLU A 185 1.81 1.70 -1.21
N CYS A 186 2.37 0.69 -1.88
CA CYS A 186 1.62 -0.22 -2.72
C CYS A 186 0.88 -1.33 -1.94
N VAL A 187 1.33 -1.67 -0.73
CA VAL A 187 0.66 -2.58 0.19
C VAL A 187 -0.14 -1.76 1.18
N GLN A 188 -1.45 -1.97 1.25
CA GLN A 188 -2.33 -1.26 2.20
C GLN A 188 -3.10 -2.28 3.02
N PHE A 189 -3.14 -2.09 4.35
CA PHE A 189 -3.85 -2.98 5.26
C PHE A 189 -4.32 -2.24 6.52
N TYR A 190 -5.33 -2.82 7.16
CA TYR A 190 -5.87 -2.34 8.42
C TYR A 190 -5.60 -3.35 9.54
N VAL A 191 -5.02 -2.89 10.65
CA VAL A 191 -4.84 -3.71 11.85
C VAL A 191 -6.07 -3.56 12.75
N MET A 192 -6.73 -4.68 13.01
CA MET A 192 -7.90 -4.75 13.88
C MET A 192 -7.48 -5.00 15.33
N GLN A 193 -8.27 -4.46 16.26
CA GLN A 193 -8.18 -4.86 17.65
C GLN A 193 -8.80 -6.24 17.82
N ASN A 194 -8.16 -7.13 18.57
CA ASN A 194 -8.78 -8.40 18.93
C ASN A 194 -10.00 -8.11 19.82
N GLU A 195 -11.16 -8.64 19.44
CA GLU A 195 -12.32 -8.63 20.31
C GLU A 195 -11.99 -9.53 21.53
N THR A 196 -11.96 -8.94 22.71
CA THR A 196 -11.81 -9.64 24.02
C THR A 196 -13.11 -10.27 24.44
#